data_6af3d089076b5b8132f33ab1c736b7b7
#
_entry.id   6af3d089076b5b8132f33ab1c736b7b7
#
_cell.length_a   1.000
_cell.length_b   1.000
_cell.length_c   1.000
_cell.angle_alpha   90.00
_cell.angle_beta   90.00
_cell.angle_gamma   90.00
#
_symmetry.space_group_name_H-M   'P 1'
#
loop_
_entity.id
_entity.type
_entity.pdbx_description
1 polymer ?
#
loop_
_entity_poly.entity_id
_entity_poly.type
_entity_poly.pdbx_seq_one_letter_code
_entity_poly.pdbx_strand_id
1 'polypeptide(L)'
;MIALDQSRTKRLTAIHGWSGTLLGILLYAVILTGAVAVFAEEIGAWSQGGNQSDQGITTLIDRPVRTLARDLDPALMEEVQISKTTSGDLRVAFNTHRTNPETGQTEDYGALYHLDPATGEVLKSELGFASERRGNAMGDALERFLVDLHVRLYVPAPWGLLLTGILGLAMMVAAVSGFLMHRHLIRDAFLPPRGAERLVSARDRHVLASTWSLPFGFLLAFTGAFFSFAVSLGLPVVAMVAFGGDQQQMVETVLGREAPAETAAAPLASLDYIVKESTARAGTPPVSILIAGYGTEGAEVTAFHPPDNGRLTGAAYLFDGTTRAFTGIKPIIGTAPSVGGTVVSLMGPLHFGNFGGLLSKVTWLAMGAAMAYVT
;
A
#
# COMPACT_ATOMS: atom_id res chain seq x y z
N MET A 1 -15.65 -25.73 -22.26
CA MET A 1 -15.20 -24.69 -23.21
C MET A 1 -16.40 -24.08 -23.92
N ILE A 2 -16.47 -22.75 -24.01
CA ILE A 2 -17.57 -22.03 -24.67
C ILE A 2 -17.33 -22.13 -26.18
N ALA A 3 -18.21 -22.79 -26.92
CA ALA A 3 -18.16 -22.82 -28.37
C ALA A 3 -18.64 -21.47 -28.91
N LEU A 4 -17.72 -20.60 -29.32
CA LEU A 4 -18.04 -19.31 -29.93
C LEU A 4 -18.30 -19.48 -31.42
N ASP A 5 -19.35 -18.82 -31.93
CA ASP A 5 -19.57 -18.68 -33.37
C ASP A 5 -18.55 -17.74 -34.02
N GLN A 6 -18.46 -17.76 -35.35
CA GLN A 6 -17.49 -16.96 -36.07
C GLN A 6 -17.66 -15.44 -35.86
N SER A 7 -18.89 -14.97 -35.69
CA SER A 7 -19.19 -13.55 -35.50
C SER A 7 -18.69 -13.04 -34.14
N ARG A 8 -18.93 -13.82 -33.10
CA ARG A 8 -18.46 -13.52 -31.72
C ARG A 8 -16.94 -13.58 -31.65
N THR A 9 -16.31 -14.59 -32.29
CA THR A 9 -14.85 -14.68 -32.36
C THR A 9 -14.24 -13.45 -33.03
N LYS A 10 -14.78 -12.98 -34.15
CA LYS A 10 -14.32 -11.75 -34.84
C LYS A 10 -14.44 -10.51 -33.95
N ARG A 11 -15.55 -10.36 -33.22
CA ARG A 11 -15.76 -9.23 -32.29
C ARG A 11 -14.74 -9.26 -31.15
N LEU A 12 -14.53 -10.41 -30.52
CA LEU A 12 -13.55 -10.55 -29.45
C LEU A 12 -12.12 -10.27 -29.94
N THR A 13 -11.75 -10.75 -31.13
CA THR A 13 -10.47 -10.45 -31.76
C THR A 13 -10.29 -8.96 -32.02
N ALA A 14 -11.35 -8.27 -32.47
CA ALA A 14 -11.31 -6.84 -32.66
C ALA A 14 -11.14 -6.09 -31.32
N ILE A 15 -11.89 -6.43 -30.28
CA ILE A 15 -11.79 -5.83 -28.95
C ILE A 15 -10.37 -6.02 -28.38
N HIS A 16 -9.87 -7.25 -28.40
CA HIS A 16 -8.53 -7.58 -27.93
C HIS A 16 -7.45 -6.83 -28.72
N GLY A 17 -7.51 -6.84 -30.04
CA GLY A 17 -6.55 -6.16 -30.91
C GLY A 17 -6.57 -4.64 -30.73
N TRP A 18 -7.74 -4.02 -30.66
CA TRP A 18 -7.84 -2.57 -30.47
C TRP A 18 -7.35 -2.14 -29.08
N SER A 19 -7.70 -2.88 -28.01
CA SER A 19 -7.18 -2.58 -26.67
C SER A 19 -5.66 -2.66 -26.61
N GLY A 20 -5.05 -3.69 -27.22
CA GLY A 20 -3.60 -3.80 -27.30
C GLY A 20 -2.94 -2.73 -28.19
N THR A 21 -3.52 -2.43 -29.36
CA THR A 21 -2.92 -1.46 -30.30
C THR A 21 -3.00 -0.02 -29.78
N LEU A 22 -4.14 0.39 -29.21
CA LEU A 22 -4.33 1.77 -28.74
C LEU A 22 -3.65 2.05 -27.41
N LEU A 23 -3.67 1.07 -26.51
CA LEU A 23 -3.23 1.26 -25.12
C LEU A 23 -1.94 0.50 -24.79
N GLY A 24 -1.42 -0.32 -25.71
CA GLY A 24 -0.31 -1.23 -25.47
C GLY A 24 0.95 -0.55 -24.95
N ILE A 25 1.33 0.62 -25.50
CA ILE A 25 2.52 1.36 -25.03
C ILE A 25 2.35 1.82 -23.58
N LEU A 26 1.17 2.37 -23.24
CA LEU A 26 0.89 2.82 -21.87
C LEU A 26 0.76 1.64 -20.92
N LEU A 27 0.10 0.55 -21.34
CA LEU A 27 0.02 -0.70 -20.58
C LEU A 27 1.41 -1.28 -20.32
N TYR A 28 2.25 -1.33 -21.37
CA TYR A 28 3.64 -1.78 -21.24
C TYR A 28 4.40 -0.95 -20.19
N ALA A 29 4.28 0.39 -20.26
CA ALA A 29 4.94 1.27 -19.31
C ALA A 29 4.48 1.01 -17.86
N VAL A 30 3.16 0.90 -17.64
CA VAL A 30 2.59 0.61 -16.30
C VAL A 30 3.02 -0.76 -15.81
N ILE A 31 2.95 -1.80 -16.64
CA ILE A 31 3.33 -3.17 -16.26
C ILE A 31 4.82 -3.25 -15.92
N LEU A 32 5.67 -2.69 -16.77
CA LEU A 32 7.12 -2.74 -16.58
C LEU A 32 7.53 -1.97 -15.31
N THR A 33 7.00 -0.77 -15.12
CA THR A 33 7.27 0.02 -13.92
C THR A 33 6.72 -0.62 -12.67
N GLY A 34 5.56 -1.29 -12.73
CA GLY A 34 5.01 -2.07 -11.64
C GLY A 34 5.87 -3.28 -11.27
N ALA A 35 6.41 -3.98 -12.26
CA ALA A 35 7.34 -5.08 -12.01
C ALA A 35 8.60 -4.61 -11.26
N VAL A 36 9.13 -3.42 -11.60
CA VAL A 36 10.27 -2.81 -10.89
C VAL A 36 9.85 -2.27 -9.52
N ALA A 37 8.66 -1.67 -9.42
CA ALA A 37 8.14 -1.07 -8.19
C ALA A 37 7.92 -2.09 -7.05
N VAL A 38 7.83 -3.39 -7.35
CA VAL A 38 7.85 -4.45 -6.32
C VAL A 38 9.07 -4.34 -5.41
N PHE A 39 10.20 -3.82 -5.94
CA PHE A 39 11.45 -3.61 -5.21
C PHE A 39 11.73 -2.12 -4.94
N ALA A 40 10.72 -1.24 -5.00
CA ALA A 40 10.92 0.20 -4.83
C ALA A 40 11.56 0.55 -3.46
N GLU A 41 11.11 -0.10 -2.40
CA GLU A 41 11.65 0.07 -1.04
C GLU A 41 13.13 -0.34 -0.96
N GLU A 42 13.48 -1.52 -1.51
CA GLU A 42 14.85 -2.03 -1.52
C GLU A 42 15.78 -1.14 -2.37
N ILE A 43 15.27 -0.69 -3.52
CA ILE A 43 16.01 0.23 -4.40
C ILE A 43 16.17 1.59 -3.72
N GLY A 44 15.15 2.08 -3.03
CA GLY A 44 15.20 3.30 -2.22
C GLY A 44 16.25 3.20 -1.12
N ALA A 45 16.20 2.15 -0.29
CA ALA A 45 17.19 1.91 0.77
C ALA A 45 18.62 1.79 0.22
N TRP A 46 18.80 1.05 -0.86
CA TRP A 46 20.10 0.92 -1.52
C TRP A 46 20.62 2.28 -2.02
N SER A 47 19.78 3.11 -2.60
CA SER A 47 20.15 4.43 -3.11
C SER A 47 20.65 5.39 -2.02
N GLN A 48 20.25 5.15 -0.77
CA GLN A 48 20.66 5.91 0.41
C GLN A 48 21.90 5.33 1.10
N GLY A 49 22.49 4.26 0.56
CA GLY A 49 23.63 3.57 1.18
C GLY A 49 23.25 2.71 2.39
N GLY A 50 21.94 2.52 2.63
CA GLY A 50 21.41 1.68 3.70
C GLY A 50 21.35 0.20 3.32
N ASN A 51 21.52 -0.66 4.31
CA ASN A 51 21.09 -2.04 4.20
C ASN A 51 19.61 -2.10 4.56
N GLN A 52 18.83 -2.91 3.84
CA GLN A 52 17.44 -3.16 4.20
C GLN A 52 17.37 -3.62 5.66
N SER A 53 16.79 -2.79 6.52
CA SER A 53 16.60 -3.15 7.92
C SER A 53 15.25 -3.82 8.10
N ASP A 54 15.16 -4.72 9.07
CA ASP A 54 13.89 -5.22 9.56
C ASP A 54 13.04 -4.01 10.00
N GLN A 55 11.86 -3.84 9.41
CA GLN A 55 10.94 -2.74 9.72
C GLN A 55 10.31 -2.88 11.12
N GLY A 56 10.52 -4.00 11.78
CA GLY A 56 10.02 -4.22 13.13
C GLY A 56 10.65 -3.26 14.16
N ILE A 57 9.81 -2.67 15.01
CA ILE A 57 10.25 -1.81 16.11
C ILE A 57 10.76 -2.72 17.24
N THR A 58 12.08 -2.85 17.35
CA THR A 58 12.76 -3.65 18.37
C THR A 58 13.58 -2.80 19.34
N THR A 59 13.73 -1.51 19.05
CA THR A 59 14.46 -0.54 19.86
C THR A 59 13.61 0.06 20.96
N LEU A 60 14.25 0.61 22.00
CA LEU A 60 13.55 1.34 23.06
C LEU A 60 13.05 2.68 22.50
N ILE A 61 11.74 2.92 22.60
CA ILE A 61 11.07 4.10 22.04
C ILE A 61 10.51 5.05 23.12
N ASP A 62 10.31 4.57 24.34
CA ASP A 62 9.65 5.33 25.41
C ASP A 62 10.40 6.63 25.73
N ARG A 63 11.72 6.54 25.96
CA ARG A 63 12.55 7.70 26.29
C ARG A 63 12.64 8.73 25.17
N PRO A 64 12.96 8.38 23.92
CA PRO A 64 12.99 9.30 22.79
C PRO A 64 11.64 10.03 22.61
N VAL A 65 10.54 9.30 22.57
CA VAL A 65 9.20 9.88 22.39
C VAL A 65 8.85 10.87 23.49
N ARG A 66 9.08 10.52 24.77
CA ARG A 66 8.83 11.43 25.90
C ARG A 66 9.73 12.67 25.89
N THR A 67 10.97 12.51 25.43
CA THR A 67 11.89 13.65 25.33
C THR A 67 11.40 14.65 24.28
N LEU A 68 10.99 14.17 23.11
CA LEU A 68 10.44 15.02 22.06
C LEU A 68 9.12 15.67 22.49
N ALA A 69 8.23 14.93 23.14
CA ALA A 69 6.93 15.42 23.59
C ALA A 69 7.02 16.57 24.60
N ARG A 70 8.09 16.65 25.40
CA ARG A 70 8.25 17.71 26.42
C ARG A 70 8.39 19.10 25.82
N ASP A 71 9.02 19.19 24.64
CA ASP A 71 9.35 20.44 23.98
C ASP A 71 8.34 20.86 22.92
N LEU A 72 7.30 20.03 22.71
CA LEU A 72 6.27 20.25 21.71
C LEU A 72 5.02 20.92 22.30
N ASP A 73 4.33 21.69 21.45
CA ASP A 73 2.99 22.18 21.74
C ASP A 73 2.03 21.00 21.97
N PRO A 74 1.33 20.94 23.12
CA PRO A 74 0.34 19.90 23.37
C PRO A 74 -0.74 19.77 22.28
N ALA A 75 -1.05 20.86 21.58
CA ALA A 75 -1.99 20.85 20.47
C ALA A 75 -1.54 19.97 19.28
N LEU A 76 -0.28 19.54 19.22
CA LEU A 76 0.23 18.63 18.20
C LEU A 76 0.23 17.15 18.63
N MET A 77 -0.28 16.86 19.82
CA MET A 77 -0.21 15.53 20.43
C MET A 77 -1.53 14.75 20.34
N GLU A 78 -2.41 15.12 19.43
CA GLU A 78 -3.66 14.41 19.18
C GLU A 78 -3.41 12.98 18.74
N GLU A 79 -2.46 12.81 17.80
CA GLU A 79 -2.01 11.53 17.30
C GLU A 79 -0.47 11.48 17.25
N VAL A 80 0.12 10.41 17.81
CA VAL A 80 1.56 10.16 17.70
C VAL A 80 1.78 8.86 16.96
N GLN A 81 2.45 8.94 15.82
CA GLN A 81 2.78 7.77 15.01
C GLN A 81 4.27 7.47 15.10
N ILE A 82 4.59 6.20 15.37
CA ILE A 82 5.97 5.70 15.44
C ILE A 82 6.11 4.58 14.44
N SER A 83 7.13 4.66 13.58
CA SER A 83 7.43 3.62 12.59
C SER A 83 8.94 3.57 12.34
N LYS A 84 9.40 2.51 11.72
CA LYS A 84 10.78 2.40 11.27
C LYS A 84 10.83 2.55 9.76
N THR A 85 11.79 3.35 9.25
CA THR A 85 12.00 3.49 7.80
C THR A 85 12.71 2.27 7.24
N THR A 86 12.68 2.10 5.93
CA THR A 86 13.47 1.07 5.22
C THR A 86 14.97 1.25 5.38
N SER A 87 15.44 2.50 5.57
CA SER A 87 16.83 2.82 5.91
C SER A 87 17.21 2.48 7.36
N GLY A 88 16.23 2.18 8.20
CA GLY A 88 16.43 1.78 9.59
C GLY A 88 16.18 2.87 10.62
N ASP A 89 15.99 4.13 10.22
CA ASP A 89 15.71 5.22 11.13
C ASP A 89 14.36 5.05 11.82
N LEU A 90 14.27 5.50 13.06
CA LEU A 90 13.01 5.58 13.78
C LEU A 90 12.30 6.89 13.42
N ARG A 91 11.11 6.80 12.85
CA ARG A 91 10.23 7.96 12.58
C ARG A 91 9.25 8.14 13.73
N VAL A 92 9.20 9.36 14.25
CA VAL A 92 8.20 9.77 15.25
C VAL A 92 7.49 11.00 14.71
N ALA A 93 6.20 10.89 14.47
CA ALA A 93 5.36 11.99 14.02
C ALA A 93 4.35 12.35 15.12
N PHE A 94 4.29 13.62 15.47
CA PHE A 94 3.27 14.21 16.34
C PHE A 94 2.35 15.03 15.46
N ASN A 95 1.09 14.70 15.40
CA ASN A 95 0.14 15.30 14.49
C ASN A 95 -1.13 15.74 15.20
N THR A 96 -1.71 16.79 14.64
CA THR A 96 -3.11 17.18 14.82
C THR A 96 -3.72 17.39 13.44
N HIS A 97 -5.03 17.45 13.36
CA HIS A 97 -5.75 17.62 12.12
C HIS A 97 -6.05 19.10 11.88
N ARG A 98 -5.60 19.65 10.75
CA ARG A 98 -5.84 21.05 10.37
C ARG A 98 -6.24 21.15 8.89
N THR A 99 -7.08 22.12 8.57
CA THR A 99 -7.37 22.46 7.17
C THR A 99 -6.16 23.16 6.54
N ASN A 100 -5.59 22.55 5.51
CA ASN A 100 -4.51 23.15 4.73
C ASN A 100 -5.07 24.31 3.91
N PRO A 101 -4.56 25.53 4.08
CA PRO A 101 -5.09 26.71 3.38
C PRO A 101 -4.84 26.68 1.86
N GLU A 102 -3.86 25.90 1.39
CA GLU A 102 -3.55 25.79 -0.05
C GLU A 102 -4.49 24.82 -0.77
N THR A 103 -4.85 23.72 -0.11
CA THR A 103 -5.67 22.66 -0.72
C THR A 103 -7.13 22.72 -0.29
N GLY A 104 -7.45 23.40 0.82
CA GLY A 104 -8.76 23.41 1.46
C GLY A 104 -9.15 22.07 2.10
N GLN A 105 -8.24 21.11 2.16
CA GLN A 105 -8.48 19.79 2.73
C GLN A 105 -7.95 19.70 4.16
N THR A 106 -8.65 18.95 5.02
CA THR A 106 -8.14 18.60 6.34
C THR A 106 -7.09 17.49 6.19
N GLU A 107 -5.90 17.73 6.71
CA GLU A 107 -4.78 16.80 6.71
C GLU A 107 -3.95 16.92 8.00
N ASP A 108 -3.07 15.95 8.21
CA ASP A 108 -2.16 15.96 9.35
C ASP A 108 -1.21 17.13 9.27
N TYR A 109 -1.20 17.95 10.32
CA TYR A 109 -0.24 19.02 10.58
C TYR A 109 0.55 18.72 11.83
N GLY A 110 1.88 18.80 11.79
CA GLY A 110 2.68 18.53 12.98
C GLY A 110 4.15 18.36 12.74
N ALA A 111 4.84 17.82 13.74
CA ALA A 111 6.28 17.62 13.74
C ALA A 111 6.63 16.18 13.42
N LEU A 112 7.54 15.99 12.46
CA LEU A 112 8.13 14.71 12.08
C LEU A 112 9.60 14.69 12.45
N TYR A 113 10.02 13.68 13.21
CA TYR A 113 11.39 13.45 13.60
C TYR A 113 11.91 12.14 13.01
N HIS A 114 13.14 12.17 12.52
CA HIS A 114 13.92 10.98 12.19
C HIS A 114 14.99 10.84 13.26
N LEU A 115 15.05 9.69 13.90
CA LEU A 115 15.95 9.41 15.01
C LEU A 115 16.87 8.24 14.66
N ASP A 116 18.11 8.32 15.12
CA ASP A 116 18.98 7.15 15.15
C ASP A 116 18.41 6.12 16.14
N PRO A 117 18.11 4.89 15.70
CA PRO A 117 17.47 3.89 16.54
C PRO A 117 18.36 3.37 17.68
N ALA A 118 19.67 3.55 17.59
CA ALA A 118 20.62 3.10 18.62
C ALA A 118 20.85 4.15 19.72
N THR A 119 20.91 5.43 19.33
CA THR A 119 21.23 6.53 20.25
C THR A 119 19.98 7.32 20.67
N GLY A 120 18.95 7.34 19.81
CA GLY A 120 17.78 8.21 19.98
C GLY A 120 18.03 9.66 19.60
N GLU A 121 19.20 9.97 18.99
CA GLU A 121 19.50 11.32 18.51
C GLU A 121 18.63 11.71 17.32
N VAL A 122 18.23 13.00 17.29
CA VAL A 122 17.46 13.55 16.18
C VAL A 122 18.39 13.78 14.99
N LEU A 123 18.20 13.00 13.93
CA LEU A 123 18.91 13.14 12.66
C LEU A 123 18.31 14.24 11.79
N LYS A 124 16.98 14.35 11.80
CA LYS A 124 16.21 15.33 11.02
C LYS A 124 14.90 15.63 11.72
N SER A 125 14.43 16.87 11.58
CA SER A 125 13.10 17.28 12.02
C SER A 125 12.44 18.18 10.98
N GLU A 126 11.13 18.06 10.84
CA GLU A 126 10.30 18.84 9.92
C GLU A 126 8.98 19.20 10.61
N LEU A 127 8.51 20.44 10.41
CA LEU A 127 7.21 20.91 10.89
C LEU A 127 6.41 21.39 9.68
N GLY A 128 5.15 21.00 9.59
CA GLY A 128 4.28 21.41 8.48
C GLY A 128 3.18 20.38 8.20
N PHE A 129 2.48 20.59 7.10
CA PHE A 129 1.47 19.65 6.62
C PHE A 129 2.10 18.36 6.08
N ALA A 130 1.39 17.24 6.20
CA ALA A 130 1.87 15.95 5.74
C ALA A 130 2.21 15.92 4.25
N SER A 131 1.47 16.66 3.43
CA SER A 131 1.72 16.85 2.00
C SER A 131 3.07 17.53 1.72
N GLU A 132 3.41 18.57 2.49
CA GLU A 132 4.65 19.33 2.38
C GLU A 132 5.87 18.51 2.84
N ARG A 133 5.74 17.86 4.01
CA ARG A 133 6.81 17.02 4.59
C ARG A 133 7.24 15.90 3.67
N ARG A 134 6.30 15.28 2.93
CA ARG A 134 6.59 14.25 1.93
C ARG A 134 7.45 14.75 0.77
N GLY A 135 7.38 16.04 0.44
CA GLY A 135 8.13 16.67 -0.66
C GLY A 135 9.63 16.79 -0.43
N ASN A 136 10.07 16.85 0.83
CA ASN A 136 11.43 17.28 1.20
C ASN A 136 12.43 16.14 1.47
N ALA A 137 12.00 14.89 1.48
CA ALA A 137 12.89 13.76 1.75
C ALA A 137 13.68 13.35 0.50
N MET A 138 14.93 13.81 0.38
CA MET A 138 15.81 13.48 -0.75
C MET A 138 16.16 11.98 -0.80
N GLY A 139 16.14 11.31 0.37
CA GLY A 139 16.40 9.87 0.50
C GLY A 139 15.38 8.96 -0.18
N ASP A 140 14.12 9.37 -0.21
CA ASP A 140 13.03 8.60 -0.81
C ASP A 140 12.79 8.96 -2.30
N ALA A 141 13.68 9.75 -2.91
CA ALA A 141 13.45 10.31 -4.25
C ALA A 141 13.34 9.22 -5.33
N LEU A 142 14.22 8.20 -5.27
CA LEU A 142 14.20 7.11 -6.26
C LEU A 142 13.02 6.17 -6.05
N GLU A 143 12.70 5.83 -4.80
CA GLU A 143 11.51 5.05 -4.46
C GLU A 143 10.24 5.76 -4.95
N ARG A 144 10.08 7.04 -4.60
CA ARG A 144 8.94 7.86 -5.05
C ARG A 144 8.88 7.98 -6.57
N PHE A 145 10.03 8.16 -7.22
CA PHE A 145 10.10 8.19 -8.68
C PHE A 145 9.51 6.93 -9.29
N LEU A 146 9.91 5.75 -8.81
CA LEU A 146 9.42 4.47 -9.32
C LEU A 146 7.93 4.28 -9.04
N VAL A 147 7.49 4.59 -7.82
CA VAL A 147 6.08 4.47 -7.44
C VAL A 147 5.21 5.45 -8.22
N ASP A 148 5.58 6.73 -8.32
CA ASP A 148 4.82 7.75 -9.04
C ASP A 148 4.75 7.46 -10.55
N LEU A 149 5.81 6.93 -11.12
CA LEU A 149 5.83 6.50 -12.51
C LEU A 149 4.85 5.35 -12.76
N HIS A 150 4.77 4.38 -11.85
CA HIS A 150 3.83 3.27 -11.94
C HIS A 150 2.38 3.71 -11.68
N VAL A 151 2.15 4.41 -10.58
CA VAL A 151 0.81 4.70 -10.07
C VAL A 151 0.08 5.73 -10.92
N ARG A 152 0.78 6.71 -11.49
CA ARG A 152 0.16 7.85 -12.21
C ARG A 152 0.89 8.31 -13.47
N LEU A 153 1.94 7.63 -13.91
CA LEU A 153 2.75 8.00 -15.07
C LEU A 153 3.20 9.49 -15.03
N TYR A 154 3.47 10.04 -13.85
CA TYR A 154 3.76 11.45 -13.60
C TYR A 154 2.66 12.44 -14.06
N VAL A 155 1.47 11.95 -14.39
CA VAL A 155 0.32 12.81 -14.64
C VAL A 155 -0.22 13.30 -13.30
N PRO A 156 -0.55 14.62 -13.16
CA PRO A 156 -1.07 15.16 -11.91
C PRO A 156 -2.34 14.45 -11.43
N ALA A 157 -2.51 14.36 -10.10
CA ALA A 157 -3.74 13.83 -9.50
C ALA A 157 -4.93 14.78 -9.80
N PRO A 158 -6.16 14.25 -9.93
CA PRO A 158 -6.54 12.84 -9.90
C PRO A 158 -6.36 12.12 -11.24
N TRP A 159 -5.99 12.85 -12.32
CA TRP A 159 -6.02 12.37 -13.70
C TRP A 159 -5.07 11.20 -13.97
N GLY A 160 -3.89 11.20 -13.32
CA GLY A 160 -2.95 10.09 -13.44
C GLY A 160 -3.51 8.79 -12.89
N LEU A 161 -4.14 8.84 -11.71
CA LEU A 161 -4.82 7.68 -11.12
C LEU A 161 -5.99 7.19 -11.99
N LEU A 162 -6.80 8.10 -12.52
CA LEU A 162 -7.89 7.73 -13.42
C LEU A 162 -7.35 7.06 -14.69
N LEU A 163 -6.29 7.59 -15.27
CA LEU A 163 -5.62 7.01 -16.45
C LEU A 163 -5.16 5.58 -16.16
N THR A 164 -4.39 5.36 -15.10
CA THR A 164 -3.88 4.02 -14.75
C THR A 164 -5.01 3.06 -14.37
N GLY A 165 -6.07 3.53 -13.72
CA GLY A 165 -7.28 2.77 -13.47
C GLY A 165 -7.97 2.29 -14.76
N ILE A 166 -8.12 3.19 -15.76
CA ILE A 166 -8.67 2.85 -17.08
C ILE A 166 -7.77 1.84 -17.80
N LEU A 167 -6.45 1.99 -17.72
CA LEU A 167 -5.50 1.01 -18.27
C LEU A 167 -5.65 -0.36 -17.60
N GLY A 168 -5.87 -0.41 -16.28
CA GLY A 168 -6.18 -1.65 -15.56
C GLY A 168 -7.47 -2.31 -16.07
N LEU A 169 -8.54 -1.55 -16.27
CA LEU A 169 -9.78 -2.09 -16.88
C LEU A 169 -9.55 -2.59 -18.30
N ALA A 170 -8.80 -1.84 -19.11
CA ALA A 170 -8.47 -2.27 -20.47
C ALA A 170 -7.67 -3.58 -20.51
N MET A 171 -6.74 -3.74 -19.56
CA MET A 171 -6.00 -4.99 -19.38
C MET A 171 -6.91 -6.14 -18.95
N MET A 172 -7.87 -5.93 -18.06
CA MET A 172 -8.87 -6.95 -17.70
C MET A 172 -9.70 -7.36 -18.92
N VAL A 173 -10.14 -6.39 -19.75
CA VAL A 173 -10.86 -6.67 -21.01
C VAL A 173 -10.00 -7.48 -21.97
N ALA A 174 -8.70 -7.13 -22.12
CA ALA A 174 -7.77 -7.88 -22.93
C ALA A 174 -7.55 -9.31 -22.41
N ALA A 175 -7.37 -9.48 -21.09
CA ALA A 175 -7.23 -10.79 -20.47
C ALA A 175 -8.47 -11.68 -20.67
N VAL A 176 -9.67 -11.15 -20.39
CA VAL A 176 -10.93 -11.88 -20.56
C VAL A 176 -11.21 -12.21 -22.02
N SER A 177 -11.03 -11.25 -22.95
CA SER A 177 -11.24 -11.50 -24.38
C SER A 177 -10.25 -12.52 -24.92
N GLY A 178 -8.98 -12.45 -24.54
CA GLY A 178 -7.95 -13.42 -24.86
C GLY A 178 -8.31 -14.84 -24.38
N PHE A 179 -8.71 -14.94 -23.11
CA PHE A 179 -9.17 -16.20 -22.50
C PHE A 179 -10.36 -16.82 -23.27
N LEU A 180 -11.39 -16.01 -23.56
CA LEU A 180 -12.59 -16.48 -24.25
C LEU A 180 -12.31 -16.94 -25.70
N MET A 181 -11.35 -16.33 -26.37
CA MET A 181 -10.94 -16.72 -27.73
C MET A 181 -10.12 -18.01 -27.74
N HIS A 182 -9.55 -18.42 -26.61
CA HIS A 182 -8.60 -19.54 -26.56
C HIS A 182 -9.36 -20.88 -26.54
N ARG A 183 -9.26 -21.64 -27.63
CA ARG A 183 -9.99 -22.93 -27.78
C ARG A 183 -9.35 -24.09 -27.00
N HIS A 184 -8.04 -24.05 -26.80
CA HIS A 184 -7.27 -25.17 -26.24
C HIS A 184 -6.25 -24.69 -25.18
N LEU A 185 -6.69 -23.80 -24.27
CA LEU A 185 -5.85 -23.11 -23.28
C LEU A 185 -4.82 -24.03 -22.59
N ILE A 186 -5.30 -25.14 -22.00
CA ILE A 186 -4.44 -26.06 -21.24
C ILE A 186 -3.44 -26.77 -22.15
N ARG A 187 -3.89 -27.23 -23.33
CA ARG A 187 -3.01 -27.93 -24.28
C ARG A 187 -1.93 -26.99 -24.80
N ASP A 188 -2.32 -25.79 -25.22
CA ASP A 188 -1.43 -24.86 -25.90
C ASP A 188 -0.46 -24.19 -24.90
N ALA A 189 -0.76 -24.25 -23.58
CA ALA A 189 0.14 -23.81 -22.49
C ALA A 189 1.44 -24.65 -22.39
N PHE A 190 1.44 -25.85 -22.96
CA PHE A 190 2.59 -26.78 -22.90
C PHE A 190 3.18 -27.11 -24.25
N LEU A 191 2.70 -26.47 -25.31
CA LEU A 191 3.24 -26.71 -26.68
C LEU A 191 4.34 -25.70 -27.00
N PRO A 192 5.46 -26.14 -27.57
CA PRO A 192 6.49 -25.23 -28.04
C PRO A 192 5.98 -24.41 -29.23
N PRO A 193 6.52 -23.19 -29.46
CA PRO A 193 6.19 -22.36 -30.60
C PRO A 193 6.45 -23.11 -31.92
N ARG A 194 5.52 -23.01 -32.87
CA ARG A 194 5.55 -23.69 -34.12
C ARG A 194 6.26 -22.86 -35.20
N GLY A 195 7.14 -23.50 -35.98
CA GLY A 195 7.69 -22.99 -37.23
C GLY A 195 8.75 -21.88 -37.10
N ALA A 196 9.44 -21.67 -38.22
CA ALA A 196 10.48 -20.66 -38.37
C ALA A 196 9.92 -19.29 -38.83
N GLU A 197 8.64 -19.24 -39.23
CA GLU A 197 8.03 -17.99 -39.69
C GLU A 197 7.80 -17.03 -38.55
N ARG A 198 8.31 -15.80 -38.71
CA ARG A 198 8.34 -14.76 -37.67
C ARG A 198 6.95 -14.46 -37.04
N LEU A 199 5.90 -14.37 -37.86
CA LEU A 199 4.55 -14.07 -37.42
C LEU A 199 3.93 -15.22 -36.61
N VAL A 200 4.07 -16.45 -37.06
CA VAL A 200 3.55 -17.64 -36.36
C VAL A 200 4.26 -17.81 -35.04
N SER A 201 5.59 -17.71 -35.03
CA SER A 201 6.39 -17.82 -33.82
C SER A 201 6.08 -16.69 -32.81
N ALA A 202 5.85 -15.44 -33.23
CA ALA A 202 5.48 -14.33 -32.36
C ALA A 202 4.10 -14.56 -31.73
N ARG A 203 3.12 -15.00 -32.53
CA ARG A 203 1.78 -15.35 -32.04
C ARG A 203 1.83 -16.48 -31.02
N ASP A 204 2.55 -17.55 -31.30
CA ASP A 204 2.63 -18.70 -30.41
C ASP A 204 3.32 -18.34 -29.09
N ARG A 205 4.35 -17.49 -29.11
CA ARG A 205 4.99 -16.95 -27.91
C ARG A 205 4.05 -16.06 -27.09
N HIS A 206 3.29 -15.17 -27.74
CA HIS A 206 2.27 -14.36 -27.08
C HIS A 206 1.23 -15.24 -26.39
N VAL A 207 0.69 -16.25 -27.11
CA VAL A 207 -0.28 -17.20 -26.56
C VAL A 207 0.28 -17.97 -25.36
N LEU A 208 1.49 -18.49 -25.46
CA LEU A 208 2.14 -19.23 -24.38
C LEU A 208 2.34 -18.35 -23.14
N ALA A 209 2.99 -17.20 -23.30
CA ALA A 209 3.27 -16.31 -22.20
C ALA A 209 1.99 -15.74 -21.57
N SER A 210 1.00 -15.35 -22.39
CA SER A 210 -0.29 -14.84 -21.89
C SER A 210 -1.09 -15.91 -21.14
N THR A 211 -1.02 -17.18 -21.55
CA THR A 211 -1.73 -18.27 -20.86
C THR A 211 -1.18 -18.48 -19.46
N TRP A 212 0.14 -18.49 -19.29
CA TRP A 212 0.78 -18.65 -17.98
C TRP A 212 0.60 -17.43 -17.09
N SER A 213 0.65 -16.23 -17.64
CA SER A 213 0.49 -14.99 -16.86
C SER A 213 -0.98 -14.58 -16.65
N LEU A 214 -1.95 -15.24 -17.29
CA LEU A 214 -3.35 -14.82 -17.29
C LEU A 214 -3.98 -14.62 -15.91
N PRO A 215 -3.93 -15.58 -14.97
CA PRO A 215 -4.54 -15.39 -13.64
C PRO A 215 -3.88 -14.24 -12.87
N PHE A 216 -2.57 -14.15 -13.00
CA PHE A 216 -1.76 -13.13 -12.36
C PHE A 216 -2.03 -11.74 -12.97
N GLY A 217 -2.06 -11.66 -14.30
CA GLY A 217 -2.36 -10.43 -15.02
C GLY A 217 -3.76 -9.89 -14.70
N PHE A 218 -4.75 -10.78 -14.61
CA PHE A 218 -6.09 -10.39 -14.17
C PHE A 218 -6.11 -9.89 -12.73
N LEU A 219 -5.42 -10.58 -11.81
CA LEU A 219 -5.32 -10.18 -10.41
C LEU A 219 -4.69 -8.79 -10.26
N LEU A 220 -3.55 -8.54 -10.90
CA LEU A 220 -2.86 -7.25 -10.84
C LEU A 220 -3.66 -6.13 -11.51
N ALA A 221 -4.29 -6.40 -12.64
CA ALA A 221 -5.15 -5.42 -13.31
C ALA A 221 -6.36 -5.05 -12.45
N PHE A 222 -7.00 -6.05 -11.81
CA PHE A 222 -8.13 -5.84 -10.91
C PHE A 222 -7.72 -5.04 -9.67
N THR A 223 -6.67 -5.46 -8.98
CA THR A 223 -6.22 -4.79 -7.74
C THR A 223 -5.67 -3.39 -8.03
N GLY A 224 -4.96 -3.20 -9.15
CA GLY A 224 -4.48 -1.88 -9.57
C GLY A 224 -5.62 -0.93 -9.94
N ALA A 225 -6.62 -1.39 -10.71
CA ALA A 225 -7.82 -0.61 -10.99
C ALA A 225 -8.60 -0.28 -9.71
N PHE A 226 -8.71 -1.24 -8.79
CA PHE A 226 -9.32 -1.02 -7.48
C PHE A 226 -8.64 0.14 -6.74
N PHE A 227 -7.34 0.12 -6.55
CA PHE A 227 -6.62 1.22 -5.88
C PHE A 227 -6.78 2.55 -6.58
N SER A 228 -6.63 2.56 -7.90
CA SER A 228 -6.75 3.77 -8.69
C SER A 228 -8.13 4.42 -8.53
N PHE A 229 -9.21 3.66 -8.67
CA PHE A 229 -10.57 4.20 -8.54
C PHE A 229 -11.00 4.40 -7.08
N ALA A 230 -10.56 3.57 -6.15
CA ALA A 230 -10.84 3.77 -4.73
C ALA A 230 -10.31 5.13 -4.26
N VAL A 231 -9.06 5.46 -4.59
CA VAL A 231 -8.44 6.73 -4.16
C VAL A 231 -8.96 7.92 -4.96
N SER A 232 -9.11 7.79 -6.29
CA SER A 232 -9.48 8.94 -7.14
C SER A 232 -10.97 9.30 -7.13
N LEU A 233 -11.84 8.32 -6.88
CA LEU A 233 -13.30 8.49 -6.94
C LEU A 233 -14.00 7.94 -5.70
N GLY A 234 -13.66 6.73 -5.27
CA GLY A 234 -14.40 6.01 -4.23
C GLY A 234 -14.39 6.74 -2.89
N LEU A 235 -13.21 6.99 -2.35
CA LEU A 235 -13.09 7.67 -1.06
C LEU A 235 -13.67 9.10 -1.09
N PRO A 236 -13.39 9.96 -2.09
CA PRO A 236 -14.02 11.28 -2.19
C PRO A 236 -15.54 11.23 -2.26
N VAL A 237 -16.10 10.29 -3.04
CA VAL A 237 -17.56 10.13 -3.15
C VAL A 237 -18.17 9.65 -1.83
N VAL A 238 -17.56 8.68 -1.17
CA VAL A 238 -18.02 8.19 0.14
C VAL A 238 -17.95 9.31 1.18
N ALA A 239 -16.86 10.07 1.23
CA ALA A 239 -16.73 11.22 2.12
C ALA A 239 -17.86 12.23 1.88
N MET A 240 -18.11 12.59 0.61
CA MET A 240 -19.16 13.55 0.26
C MET A 240 -20.57 13.05 0.62
N VAL A 241 -20.89 11.80 0.29
CA VAL A 241 -22.27 11.27 0.42
C VAL A 241 -22.60 10.84 1.85
N ALA A 242 -21.65 10.18 2.52
CA ALA A 242 -21.89 9.59 3.85
C ALA A 242 -21.42 10.47 5.01
N PHE A 243 -20.44 11.35 4.76
CA PHE A 243 -19.78 12.16 5.81
C PHE A 243 -19.82 13.67 5.52
N GLY A 244 -20.70 14.14 4.62
CA GLY A 244 -20.85 15.58 4.34
C GLY A 244 -19.60 16.27 3.78
N GLY A 245 -18.64 15.50 3.24
CA GLY A 245 -17.35 15.98 2.75
C GLY A 245 -16.21 15.84 3.74
N ASP A 246 -16.47 15.40 4.97
CA ASP A 246 -15.43 15.16 5.98
C ASP A 246 -14.68 13.84 5.68
N GLN A 247 -13.53 14.00 5.03
CA GLN A 247 -12.67 12.86 4.66
C GLN A 247 -12.01 12.24 5.91
N GLN A 248 -11.74 13.03 6.93
CA GLN A 248 -11.12 12.57 8.15
C GLN A 248 -12.06 11.66 8.93
N GLN A 249 -13.29 12.13 9.20
CA GLN A 249 -14.31 11.34 9.87
C GLN A 249 -14.57 10.02 9.12
N MET A 250 -14.54 10.06 7.78
CA MET A 250 -14.64 8.85 6.96
C MET A 250 -13.47 7.90 7.23
N VAL A 251 -12.21 8.39 7.20
CA VAL A 251 -11.02 7.56 7.40
C VAL A 251 -11.02 6.96 8.81
N GLU A 252 -11.32 7.74 9.84
CA GLU A 252 -11.43 7.26 11.21
C GLU A 252 -12.48 6.16 11.34
N THR A 253 -13.67 6.38 10.75
CA THR A 253 -14.75 5.38 10.76
C THR A 253 -14.34 4.10 10.02
N VAL A 254 -13.73 4.21 8.85
CA VAL A 254 -13.29 3.06 8.03
C VAL A 254 -12.18 2.28 8.73
N LEU A 255 -11.25 2.98 9.38
CA LEU A 255 -10.16 2.35 10.14
C LEU A 255 -10.62 1.88 11.53
N GLY A 256 -11.85 2.22 11.94
CA GLY A 256 -12.37 1.90 13.27
C GLY A 256 -11.56 2.62 14.36
N ARG A 257 -11.26 3.89 14.14
CA ARG A 257 -10.64 4.78 15.12
C ARG A 257 -11.74 5.63 15.71
N GLU A 258 -11.78 5.73 17.04
CA GLU A 258 -12.60 6.70 17.74
C GLU A 258 -11.70 7.83 18.20
N ALA A 259 -12.08 9.07 17.93
CA ALA A 259 -11.39 10.21 18.53
C ALA A 259 -11.51 10.10 20.05
N PRO A 260 -10.40 10.18 20.82
CA PRO A 260 -10.49 10.14 22.26
C PRO A 260 -11.37 11.31 22.75
N ALA A 261 -12.33 11.01 23.60
CA ALA A 261 -13.11 12.06 24.26
C ALA A 261 -12.13 12.98 25.02
N GLU A 262 -12.46 14.28 25.12
CA GLU A 262 -11.70 15.18 25.97
C GLU A 262 -11.65 14.60 27.39
N THR A 263 -10.43 14.26 27.81
CA THR A 263 -10.21 13.58 29.09
C THR A 263 -9.14 14.31 29.89
N ALA A 264 -9.16 14.10 31.20
CA ALA A 264 -8.16 14.66 32.09
C ALA A 264 -6.73 14.24 31.69
N ALA A 265 -5.76 15.09 32.00
CA ALA A 265 -4.36 14.79 31.76
C ALA A 265 -3.90 13.57 32.58
N ALA A 266 -3.29 12.60 31.90
CA ALA A 266 -2.73 11.41 32.52
C ALA A 266 -1.39 11.03 31.89
N PRO A 267 -0.44 10.49 32.67
CA PRO A 267 0.84 10.07 32.14
C PRO A 267 0.67 8.85 31.22
N LEU A 268 1.27 8.88 30.05
CA LEU A 268 1.31 7.74 29.17
C LEU A 268 2.08 6.58 29.84
N ALA A 269 1.60 5.37 29.69
CA ALA A 269 2.27 4.16 30.13
C ALA A 269 3.57 3.89 29.33
N SER A 270 4.36 2.91 29.75
CA SER A 270 5.60 2.56 29.05
C SER A 270 5.32 1.95 27.69
N LEU A 271 5.75 2.63 26.63
CA LEU A 271 5.68 2.16 25.26
C LEU A 271 6.57 0.93 25.03
N ASP A 272 7.73 0.88 25.68
CA ASP A 272 8.64 -0.26 25.59
C ASP A 272 8.01 -1.55 26.12
N TYR A 273 7.20 -1.44 27.21
CA TYR A 273 6.42 -2.57 27.69
C TYR A 273 5.37 -3.00 26.68
N ILE A 274 4.65 -2.05 26.08
CA ILE A 274 3.61 -2.35 25.08
C ILE A 274 4.22 -3.02 23.83
N VAL A 275 5.36 -2.54 23.34
CA VAL A 275 6.10 -3.19 22.25
C VAL A 275 6.46 -4.63 22.60
N LYS A 276 7.02 -4.86 23.78
CA LYS A 276 7.40 -6.21 24.25
C LYS A 276 6.18 -7.13 24.36
N GLU A 277 5.10 -6.65 24.96
CA GLU A 277 3.89 -7.44 25.17
C GLU A 277 3.17 -7.74 23.85
N SER A 278 3.06 -6.76 22.95
CA SER A 278 2.46 -6.95 21.63
C SER A 278 3.28 -7.92 20.77
N THR A 279 4.62 -7.84 20.84
CA THR A 279 5.54 -8.77 20.17
C THR A 279 5.36 -10.20 20.68
N ALA A 280 5.25 -10.38 22.02
CA ALA A 280 5.03 -11.70 22.61
C ALA A 280 3.69 -12.31 22.18
N ARG A 281 2.65 -11.50 21.99
CA ARG A 281 1.32 -11.94 21.55
C ARG A 281 1.25 -12.22 20.06
N ALA A 282 1.88 -11.37 19.24
CA ALA A 282 1.85 -11.45 17.78
C ALA A 282 2.88 -12.42 17.20
N GLY A 283 3.95 -12.75 17.95
CA GLY A 283 5.07 -13.55 17.45
C GLY A 283 6.08 -12.77 16.59
N THR A 284 5.77 -11.51 16.24
CA THR A 284 6.61 -10.62 15.44
C THR A 284 6.60 -9.22 16.06
N PRO A 285 7.67 -8.41 15.92
CA PRO A 285 7.65 -7.03 16.38
C PRO A 285 6.66 -6.18 15.56
N PRO A 286 6.06 -5.12 16.16
CA PRO A 286 5.19 -4.22 15.43
C PRO A 286 5.99 -3.40 14.42
N VAL A 287 5.40 -3.11 13.26
CA VAL A 287 5.98 -2.25 12.22
C VAL A 287 5.60 -0.78 12.39
N SER A 288 4.50 -0.53 13.11
CA SER A 288 4.06 0.82 13.44
C SER A 288 3.29 0.81 14.76
N ILE A 289 3.39 1.92 15.48
CA ILE A 289 2.60 2.19 16.69
C ILE A 289 1.90 3.51 16.48
N LEU A 290 0.63 3.55 16.84
CA LEU A 290 -0.20 4.73 16.86
C LEU A 290 -0.66 4.97 18.29
N ILE A 291 -0.53 6.21 18.76
CA ILE A 291 -1.02 6.65 20.05
C ILE A 291 -2.07 7.73 19.78
N ALA A 292 -3.30 7.47 20.11
CA ALA A 292 -4.37 8.46 20.07
C ALA A 292 -4.52 9.07 21.46
N GLY A 293 -4.68 10.40 21.57
CA GLY A 293 -4.87 11.10 22.83
C GLY A 293 -3.65 11.05 23.77
N TYR A 294 -2.44 11.28 23.23
CA TYR A 294 -1.22 11.28 24.03
C TYR A 294 -1.30 12.20 25.25
N GLY A 295 -1.04 11.65 26.43
CA GLY A 295 -1.04 12.41 27.67
C GLY A 295 -2.42 12.64 28.30
N THR A 296 -3.44 11.89 27.87
CA THR A 296 -4.81 11.94 28.43
C THR A 296 -5.21 10.60 29.04
N GLU A 297 -6.25 10.59 29.90
CA GLU A 297 -6.82 9.38 30.49
C GLU A 297 -7.40 8.43 29.44
N GLY A 298 -7.87 8.97 28.30
CA GLY A 298 -8.40 8.22 27.16
C GLY A 298 -7.34 7.74 26.15
N ALA A 299 -6.06 7.83 26.48
CA ALA A 299 -5.01 7.42 25.56
C ALA A 299 -5.15 5.96 25.15
N GLU A 300 -5.17 5.70 23.84
CA GLU A 300 -5.11 4.35 23.27
C GLU A 300 -3.80 4.15 22.50
N VAL A 301 -3.16 3.00 22.67
CA VAL A 301 -1.97 2.61 21.93
C VAL A 301 -2.30 1.41 21.03
N THR A 302 -2.19 1.62 19.76
CA THR A 302 -2.40 0.58 18.74
C THR A 302 -1.05 0.14 18.16
N ALA A 303 -0.69 -1.13 18.33
CA ALA A 303 0.50 -1.74 17.73
C ALA A 303 0.11 -2.54 16.47
N PHE A 304 0.62 -2.12 15.31
CA PHE A 304 0.34 -2.77 14.03
C PHE A 304 1.40 -3.83 13.75
N HIS A 305 0.97 -5.08 13.61
CA HIS A 305 1.84 -6.21 13.34
C HIS A 305 1.69 -6.69 11.90
N PRO A 306 2.81 -7.09 11.25
CA PRO A 306 2.77 -7.65 9.91
C PRO A 306 2.02 -8.99 9.90
N PRO A 307 1.68 -9.51 8.71
CA PRO A 307 1.15 -10.86 8.59
C PRO A 307 2.10 -11.89 9.20
N ASP A 308 1.55 -12.84 9.96
CA ASP A 308 2.27 -13.94 10.59
C ASP A 308 1.67 -15.31 10.20
N ASN A 309 2.51 -16.36 10.21
CA ASN A 309 2.12 -17.77 10.07
C ASN A 309 1.19 -18.09 8.88
N GLY A 310 1.51 -17.55 7.70
CA GLY A 310 0.78 -17.81 6.47
C GLY A 310 -0.51 -17.00 6.30
N ARG A 311 -0.75 -16.01 7.16
CA ARG A 311 -1.78 -14.99 6.94
C ARG A 311 -1.30 -14.00 5.89
N LEU A 312 -2.21 -13.46 5.09
CA LEU A 312 -1.91 -12.43 4.10
C LEU A 312 -2.09 -11.01 4.65
N THR A 313 -2.78 -10.85 5.78
CA THR A 313 -3.09 -9.55 6.40
C THR A 313 -2.56 -9.48 7.81
N GLY A 314 -2.02 -8.33 8.18
CA GLY A 314 -1.63 -8.02 9.55
C GLY A 314 -2.82 -7.78 10.48
N ALA A 315 -2.52 -7.46 11.74
CA ALA A 315 -3.51 -7.15 12.77
C ALA A 315 -3.05 -5.98 13.64
N ALA A 316 -4.02 -5.28 14.24
CA ALA A 316 -3.80 -4.22 15.20
C ALA A 316 -4.09 -4.73 16.62
N TYR A 317 -3.11 -4.59 17.49
CA TYR A 317 -3.17 -4.96 18.91
C TYR A 317 -3.38 -3.70 19.73
N LEU A 318 -4.46 -3.65 20.50
CA LEU A 318 -4.94 -2.48 21.23
C LEU A 318 -4.55 -2.57 22.69
N PHE A 319 -4.09 -1.44 23.23
CA PHE A 319 -3.70 -1.28 24.63
C PHE A 319 -4.24 0.03 25.17
N ASP A 320 -4.67 0.00 26.42
CA ASP A 320 -4.92 1.22 27.21
C ASP A 320 -3.58 1.96 27.43
N GLY A 321 -3.54 3.22 27.00
CA GLY A 321 -2.31 4.03 27.02
C GLY A 321 -1.87 4.49 28.41
N THR A 322 -2.71 4.36 29.43
CA THR A 322 -2.40 4.74 30.82
C THR A 322 -2.04 3.53 31.70
N THR A 323 -2.78 2.44 31.56
CA THR A 323 -2.63 1.25 32.40
C THR A 323 -1.77 0.15 31.77
N ARG A 324 -1.48 0.20 30.47
CA ARG A 324 -0.83 -0.84 29.66
C ARG A 324 -1.71 -2.08 29.45
N ALA A 325 -2.96 -2.04 29.86
CA ALA A 325 -3.83 -3.20 29.74
C ALA A 325 -4.04 -3.52 28.26
N PHE A 326 -3.88 -4.77 27.88
CA PHE A 326 -4.26 -5.26 26.56
C PHE A 326 -5.78 -5.28 26.45
N THR A 327 -6.35 -4.55 25.50
CA THR A 327 -7.80 -4.39 25.34
C THR A 327 -8.39 -5.24 24.23
N GLY A 328 -7.57 -5.63 23.23
CA GLY A 328 -8.07 -6.51 22.16
C GLY A 328 -7.21 -6.56 20.92
N ILE A 329 -7.73 -7.28 19.93
CA ILE A 329 -7.16 -7.36 18.57
C ILE A 329 -8.26 -6.99 17.59
N LYS A 330 -7.93 -6.12 16.63
CA LYS A 330 -8.83 -5.80 15.52
C LYS A 330 -8.14 -5.99 14.17
N PRO A 331 -8.91 -6.16 13.07
CA PRO A 331 -8.35 -6.10 11.73
C PRO A 331 -7.79 -4.70 11.43
N ILE A 332 -6.94 -4.59 10.42
CA ILE A 332 -6.39 -3.29 9.98
C ILE A 332 -7.52 -2.35 9.51
N ILE A 333 -8.59 -2.89 8.95
CA ILE A 333 -9.74 -2.14 8.45
C ILE A 333 -10.98 -2.53 9.26
N GLY A 334 -11.65 -1.54 9.84
CA GLY A 334 -12.85 -1.69 10.66
C GLY A 334 -12.56 -2.05 12.12
N THR A 335 -13.61 -2.11 12.91
CA THR A 335 -13.57 -2.46 14.34
C THR A 335 -13.67 -3.97 14.58
N ALA A 336 -14.32 -4.70 13.64
CA ALA A 336 -14.54 -6.14 13.73
C ALA A 336 -14.31 -6.81 12.38
N PRO A 337 -13.98 -8.12 12.37
CA PRO A 337 -13.83 -8.88 11.14
C PRO A 337 -15.09 -8.83 10.27
N SER A 338 -14.93 -8.46 9.00
CA SER A 338 -16.01 -8.46 8.01
C SER A 338 -15.50 -8.98 6.67
N VAL A 339 -16.41 -9.49 5.84
CA VAL A 339 -16.06 -9.94 4.48
C VAL A 339 -15.51 -8.78 3.66
N GLY A 340 -16.15 -7.62 3.71
CA GLY A 340 -15.69 -6.42 3.01
C GLY A 340 -14.30 -5.96 3.47
N GLY A 341 -14.09 -5.84 4.79
CA GLY A 341 -12.80 -5.49 5.36
C GLY A 341 -11.71 -6.49 4.98
N THR A 342 -12.01 -7.79 4.99
CA THR A 342 -11.06 -8.84 4.57
C THR A 342 -10.69 -8.69 3.10
N VAL A 343 -11.67 -8.51 2.20
CA VAL A 343 -11.41 -8.32 0.77
C VAL A 343 -10.53 -7.10 0.53
N VAL A 344 -10.86 -5.96 1.13
CA VAL A 344 -10.07 -4.73 0.98
C VAL A 344 -8.66 -4.90 1.54
N SER A 345 -8.51 -5.54 2.70
CA SER A 345 -7.20 -5.81 3.32
C SER A 345 -6.30 -6.73 2.46
N LEU A 346 -6.89 -7.60 1.64
CA LEU A 346 -6.15 -8.48 0.74
C LEU A 346 -5.64 -7.77 -0.52
N MET A 347 -6.24 -6.64 -0.92
CA MET A 347 -5.85 -5.94 -2.15
C MET A 347 -4.37 -5.53 -2.14
N GLY A 348 -3.89 -5.01 -1.01
CA GLY A 348 -2.48 -4.60 -0.85
C GLY A 348 -1.50 -5.77 -1.01
N PRO A 349 -1.53 -6.78 -0.15
CA PRO A 349 -0.64 -7.93 -0.25
C PRO A 349 -0.65 -8.59 -1.63
N LEU A 350 -1.83 -8.76 -2.22
CA LEU A 350 -1.97 -9.38 -3.56
C LEU A 350 -1.43 -8.49 -4.69
N HIS A 351 -1.48 -7.18 -4.55
CA HIS A 351 -0.93 -6.26 -5.54
C HIS A 351 0.58 -6.12 -5.43
N PHE A 352 1.08 -5.92 -4.20
CA PHE A 352 2.49 -5.62 -3.95
C PHE A 352 3.38 -6.86 -3.84
N GLY A 353 2.83 -8.05 -3.60
CA GLY A 353 3.59 -9.30 -3.45
C GLY A 353 4.49 -9.32 -2.21
N ASN A 354 4.17 -8.56 -1.16
CA ASN A 354 5.03 -8.39 0.03
C ASN A 354 4.71 -9.36 1.18
N PHE A 355 3.92 -10.41 0.95
CA PHE A 355 3.44 -11.35 1.98
C PHE A 355 4.31 -12.60 2.18
N GLY A 356 5.20 -12.91 1.25
CA GLY A 356 6.07 -14.11 1.29
C GLY A 356 7.56 -13.77 1.18
N GLY A 357 7.95 -12.58 1.64
CA GLY A 357 9.32 -12.11 1.59
C GLY A 357 9.90 -12.05 0.18
N LEU A 358 11.19 -12.34 0.04
CA LEU A 358 11.88 -12.25 -1.25
C LEU A 358 11.30 -13.21 -2.31
N LEU A 359 10.82 -14.38 -1.89
CA LEU A 359 10.28 -15.37 -2.85
C LEU A 359 9.03 -14.82 -3.57
N SER A 360 8.09 -14.23 -2.84
CA SER A 360 6.91 -13.61 -3.47
C SER A 360 7.29 -12.41 -4.33
N LYS A 361 8.18 -11.53 -3.88
CA LYS A 361 8.66 -10.38 -4.66
C LYS A 361 9.32 -10.80 -5.98
N VAL A 362 10.20 -11.80 -5.96
CA VAL A 362 10.83 -12.33 -7.18
C VAL A 362 9.79 -12.95 -8.12
N THR A 363 8.80 -13.66 -7.57
CA THR A 363 7.69 -14.21 -8.37
C THR A 363 6.88 -13.10 -9.03
N TRP A 364 6.55 -12.03 -8.30
CA TRP A 364 5.83 -10.86 -8.83
C TRP A 364 6.62 -10.15 -9.93
N LEU A 365 7.93 -9.94 -9.73
CA LEU A 365 8.82 -9.39 -10.75
C LEU A 365 8.83 -10.26 -12.03
N ALA A 366 9.02 -11.57 -11.88
CA ALA A 366 9.09 -12.50 -13.01
C ALA A 366 7.79 -12.55 -13.81
N MET A 367 6.64 -12.60 -13.09
CA MET A 367 5.33 -12.60 -13.73
C MET A 367 5.00 -11.23 -14.36
N GLY A 368 5.38 -10.12 -13.71
CA GLY A 368 5.26 -8.78 -14.29
C GLY A 368 6.10 -8.62 -15.55
N ALA A 369 7.34 -9.13 -15.57
CA ALA A 369 8.19 -9.15 -16.75
C ALA A 369 7.59 -9.99 -17.89
N ALA A 370 7.00 -11.15 -17.57
CA ALA A 370 6.28 -11.98 -18.54
C ALA A 370 5.08 -11.23 -19.13
N MET A 371 4.34 -10.49 -18.32
CA MET A 371 3.22 -9.66 -18.79
C MET A 371 3.70 -8.50 -19.68
N ALA A 372 4.79 -7.81 -19.32
CA ALA A 372 5.39 -6.78 -20.16
C ALA A 372 5.84 -7.35 -21.51
N TYR A 373 6.36 -8.57 -21.53
CA TYR A 373 6.72 -9.27 -22.78
C TYR A 373 5.50 -9.58 -23.69
N VAL A 374 4.34 -9.84 -23.08
CA VAL A 374 3.08 -10.14 -23.79
C VAL A 374 2.44 -8.88 -24.38
N THR A 375 2.58 -7.75 -23.67
CA THR A 375 2.00 -6.45 -24.07
C THR A 375 2.79 -5.78 -25.18
#